data_1be034e60ff94b32f5f00ea5a79b0e6f
#
_entry.id   1be034e60ff94b32f5f00ea5a79b0e6f
#
_cell.length_a   1.000
_cell.length_b   1.000
_cell.length_c   1.000
_cell.angle_alpha   90.00
_cell.angle_beta   90.00
_cell.angle_gamma   90.00
#
_symmetry.space_group_name_H-M   'P 1'
#
loop_
_entity.id
_entity.type
_entity.pdbx_description
1 polymer ?
#
loop_
_entity_poly.entity_id
_entity_poly.type
_entity_poly.pdbx_seq_one_letter_code
_entity_poly.pdbx_strand_id
1 'polypeptide(L)'
;MHPRLDIGAAIVPIAYHSTSPLAGGVSAIHHADSEGSAHMPAAPDVATPARKFHFISGLPRSGSTLLAAILNQNPRFRAGMTSPLADIMGVMIAEASSKNDFSFDVSDEQRVAILRGLVENFYAGHADAGVVFDTSRLWCSRMQLLDTLFPGAKVIACVRQLSWVLDSMERLVRRQPVSVSKVFRFDTNTTVYSRIEALTDPRGMVGFAFQATKDAFYGQYAPGHLLLLTHESLVRNPSAAMRAVYQFIGEPWFEHDFEHIAYNADEFDARVGMPGLHTVRPKVEPIERTSILPREIFGRFANESFWMDPNNNVSQVPIV
;
A
#
# COMPACT_ATOMS: atom_id res chain seq x y z
N MET A 1 36.86 -25.96 -14.02
CA MET A 1 35.86 -26.98 -13.61
C MET A 1 35.09 -26.40 -12.45
N HIS A 2 33.91 -25.80 -12.71
CA HIS A 2 32.99 -25.33 -11.66
C HIS A 2 31.74 -26.22 -11.66
N PRO A 3 31.26 -26.68 -10.53
CA PRO A 3 30.02 -27.47 -10.47
C PRO A 3 28.81 -26.56 -10.61
N ARG A 4 27.92 -26.94 -11.51
CA ARG A 4 26.57 -26.37 -11.66
C ARG A 4 25.74 -26.85 -10.45
N LEU A 5 25.15 -25.93 -9.71
CA LEU A 5 24.08 -26.21 -8.76
C LEU A 5 22.75 -26.21 -9.49
N ASP A 6 22.16 -27.37 -9.56
CA ASP A 6 20.84 -27.66 -10.08
C ASP A 6 19.82 -27.40 -8.98
N ILE A 7 18.97 -26.39 -9.12
CA ILE A 7 17.90 -26.09 -8.17
C ILE A 7 16.57 -26.49 -8.85
N GLY A 8 16.27 -27.79 -8.77
CA GLY A 8 14.95 -28.30 -9.09
C GLY A 8 13.93 -27.90 -8.02
N ALA A 9 13.10 -26.89 -8.29
CA ALA A 9 11.94 -26.58 -7.47
C ALA A 9 10.81 -27.56 -7.80
N ALA A 10 10.52 -28.47 -6.89
CA ALA A 10 9.37 -29.36 -6.97
C ALA A 10 8.08 -28.58 -6.72
N ILE A 11 7.27 -28.44 -7.74
CA ILE A 11 5.89 -27.97 -7.65
C ILE A 11 5.02 -29.12 -7.17
N VAL A 12 4.47 -29.03 -5.96
CA VAL A 12 3.48 -29.97 -5.44
C VAL A 12 2.10 -29.52 -5.92
N PRO A 13 1.34 -30.31 -6.68
CA PRO A 13 0.00 -29.94 -7.09
C PRO A 13 -0.97 -30.16 -5.92
N ILE A 14 -1.75 -29.11 -5.60
CA ILE A 14 -2.86 -29.20 -4.65
C ILE A 14 -4.04 -29.87 -5.37
N ALA A 15 -4.36 -31.09 -4.98
CA ALA A 15 -5.53 -31.82 -5.47
C ALA A 15 -6.82 -31.23 -4.87
N TYR A 16 -7.70 -30.72 -5.72
CA TYR A 16 -9.08 -30.40 -5.37
C TYR A 16 -9.89 -31.70 -5.33
N HIS A 17 -10.33 -32.11 -4.15
CA HIS A 17 -11.37 -33.14 -4.02
C HIS A 17 -12.75 -32.50 -4.29
N SER A 18 -13.33 -32.87 -5.41
CA SER A 18 -14.74 -32.68 -5.69
C SER A 18 -15.56 -33.77 -5.02
N THR A 19 -16.42 -33.43 -4.08
CA THR A 19 -17.49 -34.31 -3.62
C THR A 19 -18.83 -33.74 -4.06
N SER A 20 -19.42 -34.33 -5.11
CA SER A 20 -20.87 -34.41 -5.25
C SER A 20 -21.33 -35.68 -4.52
N PRO A 21 -22.51 -35.69 -3.93
CA PRO A 21 -23.69 -36.17 -4.62
C PRO A 21 -25.01 -35.54 -4.11
N LEU A 22 -26.10 -35.53 -4.78
CA LEU A 22 -27.11 -36.55 -4.94
C LEU A 22 -28.29 -35.99 -5.73
N ALA A 23 -28.80 -36.85 -6.57
CA ALA A 23 -30.04 -36.70 -7.30
C ALA A 23 -31.26 -36.75 -6.39
N GLY A 24 -32.35 -36.09 -6.81
CA GLY A 24 -33.65 -36.29 -6.21
C GLY A 24 -34.73 -35.34 -6.74
N GLY A 25 -35.59 -35.84 -7.62
CA GLY A 25 -37.03 -35.51 -7.59
C GLY A 25 -37.52 -34.45 -8.58
N VAL A 26 -37.86 -34.90 -9.76
CA VAL A 26 -38.80 -34.21 -10.69
C VAL A 26 -40.20 -34.26 -10.09
N SER A 27 -40.85 -33.09 -9.93
CA SER A 27 -42.33 -33.03 -9.84
C SER A 27 -42.79 -31.85 -10.66
N ALA A 28 -43.54 -32.16 -11.70
CA ALA A 28 -44.22 -31.22 -12.55
C ALA A 28 -45.47 -30.71 -11.83
N ILE A 29 -45.69 -29.40 -11.80
CA ILE A 29 -47.00 -28.80 -11.50
C ILE A 29 -47.31 -27.69 -12.52
N HIS A 30 -48.54 -27.76 -12.98
CA HIS A 30 -49.26 -27.09 -14.03
C HIS A 30 -49.18 -25.55 -14.09
N HIS A 31 -49.33 -25.10 -15.35
CA HIS A 31 -49.74 -23.74 -15.75
C HIS A 31 -50.94 -23.20 -15.00
N ALA A 32 -50.86 -21.93 -14.64
CA ALA A 32 -52.03 -21.05 -14.57
C ALA A 32 -51.59 -19.66 -15.08
N ASP A 33 -52.14 -19.28 -16.20
CA ASP A 33 -52.08 -17.93 -16.75
C ASP A 33 -52.74 -16.94 -15.79
N SER A 34 -52.06 -15.81 -15.53
CA SER A 34 -52.76 -14.59 -15.13
C SER A 34 -51.96 -13.38 -15.61
N GLU A 35 -52.53 -12.71 -16.58
CA GLU A 35 -52.16 -11.41 -17.11
C GLU A 35 -52.14 -10.34 -16.02
N GLY A 36 -51.22 -9.37 -16.13
CA GLY A 36 -51.25 -8.15 -15.35
C GLY A 36 -49.87 -7.66 -14.90
N SER A 37 -48.91 -7.59 -15.81
CA SER A 37 -47.63 -6.90 -15.50
C SER A 37 -47.82 -5.39 -15.66
N ALA A 38 -48.11 -4.69 -14.56
CA ALA A 38 -47.96 -3.25 -14.49
C ALA A 38 -46.45 -2.93 -14.60
N HIS A 39 -46.05 -2.40 -15.74
CA HIS A 39 -44.74 -1.90 -15.99
C HIS A 39 -44.49 -0.67 -15.08
N MET A 40 -43.83 -0.89 -13.94
CA MET A 40 -43.29 0.19 -13.16
C MET A 40 -42.16 0.85 -13.99
N PRO A 41 -42.14 2.18 -14.19
CA PRO A 41 -41.02 2.84 -14.84
C PRO A 41 -39.77 2.59 -13.98
N ALA A 42 -38.73 2.09 -14.62
CA ALA A 42 -37.41 1.97 -13.98
C ALA A 42 -37.05 3.35 -13.44
N ALA A 43 -36.68 3.42 -12.17
CA ALA A 43 -36.09 4.61 -11.58
C ALA A 43 -34.87 5.03 -12.44
N PRO A 44 -34.67 6.35 -12.67
CA PRO A 44 -33.53 6.78 -13.46
C PRO A 44 -32.27 6.21 -12.81
N ASP A 45 -31.48 5.53 -13.64
CA ASP A 45 -30.17 4.98 -13.28
C ASP A 45 -29.27 6.17 -12.92
N VAL A 46 -29.25 6.55 -11.65
CA VAL A 46 -28.32 7.55 -11.12
C VAL A 46 -26.97 6.88 -11.18
N ALA A 47 -26.24 7.13 -12.29
CA ALA A 47 -24.90 6.62 -12.49
C ALA A 47 -24.10 6.89 -11.22
N THR A 48 -23.82 5.86 -10.46
CA THR A 48 -22.94 5.96 -9.27
C THR A 48 -21.63 6.55 -9.75
N PRO A 49 -21.19 7.69 -9.21
CA PRO A 49 -19.97 8.33 -9.69
C PRO A 49 -18.82 7.34 -9.65
N ALA A 50 -18.05 7.26 -10.74
CA ALA A 50 -16.95 6.34 -10.87
C ALA A 50 -16.01 6.46 -9.65
N ARG A 51 -15.72 5.34 -8.99
CA ARG A 51 -14.83 5.26 -7.84
C ARG A 51 -13.45 5.81 -8.20
N LYS A 52 -12.90 6.68 -7.34
CA LYS A 52 -11.54 7.19 -7.50
C LYS A 52 -10.56 6.29 -6.74
N PHE A 53 -9.39 6.10 -7.35
CA PHE A 53 -8.27 5.39 -6.72
C PHE A 53 -7.11 6.34 -6.53
N HIS A 54 -6.58 6.38 -5.31
CA HIS A 54 -5.34 7.04 -4.93
C HIS A 54 -4.43 6.04 -4.21
N PHE A 55 -3.18 6.39 -4.03
CA PHE A 55 -2.18 5.44 -3.53
C PHE A 55 -1.37 6.05 -2.38
N ILE A 56 -1.13 5.26 -1.35
CA ILE A 56 -0.26 5.61 -0.25
C ILE A 56 1.03 4.81 -0.38
N SER A 57 2.16 5.48 -0.27
CA SER A 57 3.49 4.88 -0.42
C SER A 57 4.49 5.51 0.53
N GLY A 58 5.79 5.42 0.24
CA GLY A 58 6.87 6.05 0.99
C GLY A 58 7.61 5.10 1.93
N LEU A 59 8.19 5.65 2.98
CA LEU A 59 9.07 4.93 3.89
C LEU A 59 8.29 4.12 4.94
N PRO A 60 8.79 2.97 5.39
CA PRO A 60 8.20 2.28 6.54
C PRO A 60 8.33 3.15 7.80
N ARG A 61 7.40 3.01 8.74
CA ARG A 61 7.39 3.77 10.01
C ARG A 61 7.31 5.30 9.86
N SER A 62 6.81 5.77 8.73
CA SER A 62 6.67 7.20 8.42
C SER A 62 5.22 7.70 8.50
N GLY A 63 4.31 6.92 9.08
CA GLY A 63 2.94 7.36 9.36
C GLY A 63 1.89 6.94 8.34
N SER A 64 2.19 6.07 7.36
CA SER A 64 1.21 5.60 6.37
C SER A 64 0.00 4.90 7.01
N THR A 65 0.20 4.09 8.06
CA THR A 65 -0.89 3.46 8.79
C THR A 65 -1.72 4.48 9.57
N LEU A 66 -1.09 5.49 10.15
CA LEU A 66 -1.78 6.60 10.81
C LEU A 66 -2.61 7.40 9.80
N LEU A 67 -2.04 7.74 8.64
CA LEU A 67 -2.75 8.40 7.55
C LEU A 67 -3.98 7.58 7.12
N ALA A 68 -3.81 6.28 6.90
CA ALA A 68 -4.91 5.39 6.53
C ALA A 68 -6.01 5.36 7.61
N ALA A 69 -5.63 5.32 8.89
CA ALA A 69 -6.58 5.35 10.00
C ALA A 69 -7.37 6.67 10.06
N ILE A 70 -6.71 7.80 9.84
CA ILE A 70 -7.37 9.11 9.79
C ILE A 70 -8.31 9.19 8.57
N LEU A 71 -7.86 8.80 7.39
CA LEU A 71 -8.67 8.81 6.17
C LEU A 71 -9.95 7.96 6.31
N ASN A 72 -9.87 6.82 6.98
CA ASN A 72 -11.02 5.93 7.22
C ASN A 72 -12.11 6.54 8.12
N GLN A 73 -11.87 7.64 8.81
CA GLN A 73 -12.93 8.35 9.53
C GLN A 73 -13.94 8.99 8.56
N ASN A 74 -13.53 9.32 7.32
CA ASN A 74 -14.45 9.79 6.30
C ASN A 74 -15.21 8.58 5.72
N PRO A 75 -16.55 8.50 5.88
CA PRO A 75 -17.33 7.35 5.43
C PRO A 75 -17.30 7.13 3.91
N ARG A 76 -16.91 8.16 3.12
CA ARG A 76 -16.72 8.02 1.68
C ARG A 76 -15.38 7.39 1.29
N PHE A 77 -14.46 7.23 2.24
CA PHE A 77 -13.10 6.78 1.98
C PHE A 77 -12.85 5.36 2.47
N ARG A 78 -11.99 4.65 1.75
CA ARG A 78 -11.44 3.37 2.16
C ARG A 78 -9.93 3.42 2.05
N ALA A 79 -9.24 3.23 3.18
CA ALA A 79 -7.78 3.16 3.24
C ALA A 79 -7.32 1.97 4.09
N GLY A 80 -6.24 1.31 3.71
CA GLY A 80 -5.64 0.20 4.44
C GLY A 80 -4.16 0.42 4.71
N MET A 81 -3.58 -0.37 5.64
CA MET A 81 -2.15 -0.29 5.99
C MET A 81 -1.23 -0.82 4.90
N THR A 82 -1.70 -1.79 4.13
CA THR A 82 -0.99 -2.44 3.03
C THR A 82 -1.97 -3.31 2.23
N SER A 83 -1.62 -3.59 0.98
CA SER A 83 -2.32 -4.56 0.13
C SER A 83 -1.32 -5.43 -0.63
N PRO A 84 -1.73 -6.59 -1.16
CA PRO A 84 -0.91 -7.41 -2.04
C PRO A 84 -0.95 -6.94 -3.51
N LEU A 85 -1.76 -5.94 -3.85
CA LEU A 85 -2.07 -5.57 -5.24
C LEU A 85 -0.81 -5.25 -6.05
N ALA A 86 0.10 -4.46 -5.48
CA ALA A 86 1.32 -4.09 -6.19
C ALA A 86 2.19 -5.31 -6.53
N ASP A 87 2.28 -6.29 -5.64
CA ASP A 87 3.02 -7.54 -5.88
C ASP A 87 2.32 -8.40 -6.94
N ILE A 88 1.00 -8.59 -6.82
CA ILE A 88 0.19 -9.36 -7.78
C ILE A 88 0.27 -8.73 -9.17
N MET A 89 0.14 -7.40 -9.28
CA MET A 89 0.31 -6.69 -10.55
C MET A 89 1.69 -6.92 -11.16
N GLY A 90 2.74 -6.98 -10.33
CA GLY A 90 4.10 -7.29 -10.81
C GLY A 90 4.19 -8.68 -11.45
N VAL A 91 3.58 -9.69 -10.83
CA VAL A 91 3.50 -11.04 -11.39
C VAL A 91 2.71 -11.04 -12.69
N MET A 92 1.54 -10.38 -12.72
CA MET A 92 0.70 -10.30 -13.94
C MET A 92 1.41 -9.60 -15.10
N ILE A 93 2.12 -8.50 -14.82
CA ILE A 93 2.92 -7.82 -15.86
C ILE A 93 4.02 -8.73 -16.38
N ALA A 94 4.70 -9.47 -15.50
CA ALA A 94 5.75 -10.39 -15.92
C ALA A 94 5.22 -11.53 -16.80
N GLU A 95 4.08 -12.13 -16.43
CA GLU A 95 3.47 -13.21 -17.20
C GLU A 95 2.83 -12.74 -18.52
N ALA A 96 2.26 -11.54 -18.55
CA ALA A 96 1.71 -10.93 -19.76
C ALA A 96 2.76 -10.26 -20.66
N SER A 97 4.04 -10.34 -20.30
CA SER A 97 5.16 -9.81 -21.08
C SER A 97 5.90 -10.95 -21.80
N SER A 98 6.92 -10.63 -22.58
CA SER A 98 7.68 -11.56 -23.45
C SER A 98 8.35 -12.76 -22.75
N LYS A 99 8.14 -12.92 -21.45
CA LYS A 99 8.60 -14.07 -20.66
C LYS A 99 7.79 -15.35 -20.95
N ASN A 100 6.59 -15.20 -21.50
CA ASN A 100 5.68 -16.31 -21.82
C ASN A 100 5.40 -16.34 -23.31
N ASP A 101 5.45 -17.55 -23.93
CA ASP A 101 5.20 -17.76 -25.36
C ASP A 101 3.81 -17.30 -25.82
N PHE A 102 2.84 -17.24 -24.90
CA PHE A 102 1.48 -16.75 -25.16
C PHE A 102 1.30 -15.24 -24.94
N SER A 103 2.33 -14.52 -24.55
CA SER A 103 2.25 -13.07 -24.28
C SER A 103 1.91 -12.22 -25.51
N PHE A 104 2.17 -12.74 -26.72
CA PHE A 104 1.84 -12.07 -27.99
C PHE A 104 0.32 -11.97 -28.23
N ASP A 105 -0.48 -12.83 -27.61
CA ASP A 105 -1.95 -12.81 -27.71
C ASP A 105 -2.61 -11.76 -26.83
N VAL A 106 -1.85 -11.06 -25.99
CA VAL A 106 -2.38 -10.04 -25.06
C VAL A 106 -1.99 -8.64 -25.54
N SER A 107 -2.96 -7.87 -26.03
CA SER A 107 -2.72 -6.48 -26.44
C SER A 107 -2.42 -5.57 -25.23
N ASP A 108 -1.87 -4.37 -25.50
CA ASP A 108 -1.62 -3.37 -24.43
C ASP A 108 -2.92 -2.89 -23.77
N GLU A 109 -3.99 -2.75 -24.56
CA GLU A 109 -5.32 -2.40 -24.05
C GLU A 109 -5.88 -3.49 -23.13
N GLN A 110 -5.68 -4.76 -23.48
CA GLN A 110 -6.08 -5.89 -22.64
C GLN A 110 -5.26 -5.93 -21.34
N ARG A 111 -3.95 -5.68 -21.40
CA ARG A 111 -3.10 -5.57 -20.19
C ARG A 111 -3.58 -4.47 -19.27
N VAL A 112 -3.87 -3.29 -19.79
CA VAL A 112 -4.43 -2.17 -19.02
C VAL A 112 -5.77 -2.57 -18.41
N ALA A 113 -6.68 -3.17 -19.18
CA ALA A 113 -7.99 -3.59 -18.68
C ALA A 113 -7.88 -4.64 -17.58
N ILE A 114 -7.02 -5.65 -17.72
CA ILE A 114 -6.77 -6.68 -16.72
C ILE A 114 -6.22 -6.05 -15.42
N LEU A 115 -5.21 -5.18 -15.52
CA LEU A 115 -4.59 -4.56 -14.35
C LEU A 115 -5.53 -3.60 -13.62
N ARG A 116 -6.36 -2.84 -14.35
CA ARG A 116 -7.43 -2.01 -13.76
C ARG A 116 -8.47 -2.88 -13.07
N GLY A 117 -8.96 -3.91 -13.76
CA GLY A 117 -9.93 -4.85 -13.23
C GLY A 117 -9.43 -5.57 -11.97
N LEU A 118 -8.13 -5.85 -11.86
CA LEU A 118 -7.54 -6.41 -10.65
C LEU A 118 -7.77 -5.49 -9.43
N VAL A 119 -7.52 -4.19 -9.57
CA VAL A 119 -7.73 -3.21 -8.49
C VAL A 119 -9.22 -3.03 -8.19
N GLU A 120 -10.04 -2.85 -9.23
CA GLU A 120 -11.48 -2.65 -9.10
C GLU A 120 -12.17 -3.84 -8.42
N ASN A 121 -11.83 -5.07 -8.82
CA ASN A 121 -12.36 -6.29 -8.22
C ASN A 121 -11.85 -6.54 -6.80
N PHE A 122 -10.59 -6.22 -6.51
CA PHE A 122 -10.07 -6.33 -5.14
C PHE A 122 -10.86 -5.47 -4.16
N TYR A 123 -11.31 -4.30 -4.58
CA TYR A 123 -12.11 -3.39 -3.77
C TYR A 123 -13.62 -3.49 -4.04
N ALA A 124 -14.11 -4.49 -4.78
CA ALA A 124 -15.55 -4.64 -5.09
C ALA A 124 -16.42 -4.74 -3.85
N GLY A 125 -15.95 -5.40 -2.78
CA GLY A 125 -16.65 -5.50 -1.50
C GLY A 125 -16.83 -4.18 -0.73
N HIS A 126 -16.26 -3.07 -1.22
CA HIS A 126 -16.39 -1.72 -0.66
C HIS A 126 -17.10 -0.78 -1.64
N ALA A 127 -18.27 -1.21 -2.14
CA ALA A 127 -19.01 -0.48 -3.16
C ALA A 127 -19.50 0.92 -2.72
N ASP A 128 -19.65 1.13 -1.43
CA ASP A 128 -20.01 2.39 -0.77
C ASP A 128 -18.86 3.42 -0.74
N ALA A 129 -17.60 2.99 -0.91
CA ALA A 129 -16.47 3.89 -0.92
C ALA A 129 -16.35 4.63 -2.26
N GLY A 130 -16.51 5.95 -2.24
CA GLY A 130 -16.30 6.83 -3.42
C GLY A 130 -14.82 7.02 -3.74
N VAL A 131 -13.93 6.92 -2.75
CA VAL A 131 -12.48 7.07 -2.89
C VAL A 131 -11.76 5.93 -2.15
N VAL A 132 -10.85 5.27 -2.84
CA VAL A 132 -10.03 4.17 -2.30
C VAL A 132 -8.56 4.60 -2.29
N PHE A 133 -7.88 4.34 -1.17
CA PHE A 133 -6.45 4.51 -1.02
C PHE A 133 -5.78 3.15 -0.84
N ASP A 134 -5.10 2.68 -1.88
CA ASP A 134 -4.30 1.46 -1.78
C ASP A 134 -2.90 1.76 -1.26
N THR A 135 -2.42 0.97 -0.31
CA THR A 135 -1.13 1.21 0.34
C THR A 135 -0.11 0.14 -0.04
N SER A 136 0.98 0.56 -0.66
CA SER A 136 2.18 -0.26 -0.88
C SER A 136 3.42 0.62 -1.08
N ARG A 137 4.56 0.17 -0.57
CA ARG A 137 5.86 0.81 -0.83
C ARG A 137 6.27 0.77 -2.30
N LEU A 138 5.70 -0.14 -3.07
CA LEU A 138 5.97 -0.28 -4.50
C LEU A 138 5.35 0.84 -5.34
N TRP A 139 4.35 1.57 -4.86
CA TRP A 139 3.66 2.55 -5.68
C TRP A 139 4.54 3.71 -6.14
N CYS A 140 5.49 4.16 -5.31
CA CYS A 140 6.46 5.18 -5.74
C CYS A 140 7.32 4.71 -6.92
N SER A 141 7.66 3.43 -7.03
CA SER A 141 8.41 2.90 -8.18
C SER A 141 7.55 2.63 -9.42
N ARG A 142 6.24 2.93 -9.36
CA ARG A 142 5.27 2.60 -10.43
C ARG A 142 4.44 3.80 -10.86
N MET A 143 4.94 5.02 -10.67
CA MET A 143 4.20 6.25 -10.98
C MET A 143 3.65 6.25 -12.42
N GLN A 144 4.46 5.86 -13.40
CA GLN A 144 4.03 5.77 -14.81
C GLN A 144 2.89 4.75 -15.00
N LEU A 145 2.99 3.58 -14.38
CA LEU A 145 1.93 2.56 -14.46
C LEU A 145 0.62 3.11 -13.85
N LEU A 146 0.70 3.76 -12.70
CA LEU A 146 -0.47 4.34 -12.04
C LEU A 146 -1.13 5.41 -12.89
N ASP A 147 -0.36 6.26 -13.55
CA ASP A 147 -0.87 7.28 -14.46
C ASP A 147 -1.59 6.64 -15.67
N THR A 148 -1.02 5.57 -16.23
CA THR A 148 -1.64 4.80 -17.33
C THR A 148 -2.94 4.12 -16.90
N LEU A 149 -2.95 3.49 -15.72
CA LEU A 149 -4.12 2.72 -15.25
C LEU A 149 -5.23 3.63 -14.72
N PHE A 150 -4.89 4.69 -14.01
CA PHE A 150 -5.82 5.58 -13.31
C PHE A 150 -5.40 7.04 -13.55
N PRO A 151 -5.68 7.60 -14.74
CA PRO A 151 -5.34 8.99 -15.04
C PRO A 151 -5.91 9.94 -13.98
N GLY A 152 -5.05 10.81 -13.44
CA GLY A 152 -5.42 11.71 -12.35
C GLY A 152 -5.32 11.11 -10.93
N ALA A 153 -4.95 9.84 -10.79
CA ALA A 153 -4.63 9.26 -9.49
C ALA A 153 -3.49 10.03 -8.81
N LYS A 154 -3.54 10.09 -7.48
CA LYS A 154 -2.53 10.75 -6.65
C LYS A 154 -1.78 9.72 -5.82
N VAL A 155 -0.49 9.96 -5.59
CA VAL A 155 0.36 9.18 -4.69
C VAL A 155 0.75 10.06 -3.51
N ILE A 156 0.44 9.63 -2.30
CA ILE A 156 0.85 10.29 -1.06
C ILE A 156 1.99 9.44 -0.48
N ALA A 157 3.21 9.93 -0.56
CA ALA A 157 4.38 9.26 -0.03
C ALA A 157 4.69 9.75 1.38
N CYS A 158 4.46 8.90 2.38
CA CYS A 158 4.81 9.22 3.76
C CYS A 158 6.33 9.13 3.96
N VAL A 159 6.93 10.20 4.44
CA VAL A 159 8.38 10.30 4.67
C VAL A 159 8.72 10.69 6.10
N ARG A 160 9.89 10.29 6.53
CA ARG A 160 10.46 10.58 7.85
C ARG A 160 11.98 10.49 7.77
N GLN A 161 12.69 11.26 8.59
CA GLN A 161 14.16 11.15 8.66
C GLN A 161 14.59 9.69 8.88
N LEU A 162 15.51 9.19 8.03
CA LEU A 162 15.87 7.77 7.99
C LEU A 162 16.38 7.24 9.32
N SER A 163 17.17 8.02 10.05
CA SER A 163 17.66 7.63 11.39
C SER A 163 16.51 7.31 12.36
N TRP A 164 15.38 8.04 12.30
CA TRP A 164 14.20 7.74 13.12
C TRP A 164 13.36 6.56 12.60
N VAL A 165 13.37 6.31 11.29
CA VAL A 165 12.80 5.09 10.72
C VAL A 165 13.55 3.87 11.26
N LEU A 166 14.88 3.88 11.17
CA LEU A 166 15.75 2.80 11.63
C LEU A 166 15.67 2.60 13.16
N ASP A 167 15.65 3.70 13.95
CA ASP A 167 15.42 3.64 15.39
C ASP A 167 14.08 2.96 15.71
N SER A 168 13.02 3.29 14.96
CA SER A 168 11.70 2.67 15.15
C SER A 168 11.70 1.19 14.84
N MET A 169 12.43 0.75 13.79
CA MET A 169 12.56 -0.67 13.44
C MET A 169 13.35 -1.43 14.50
N GLU A 170 14.47 -0.89 14.96
CA GLU A 170 15.30 -1.51 16.00
C GLU A 170 14.54 -1.68 17.32
N ARG A 171 13.67 -0.73 17.69
CA ARG A 171 12.81 -0.84 18.87
C ARG A 171 11.82 -2.00 18.76
N LEU A 172 11.27 -2.26 17.58
CA LEU A 172 10.36 -3.40 17.37
C LEU A 172 11.12 -4.72 17.54
N VAL A 173 12.30 -4.84 16.96
CA VAL A 173 13.13 -6.03 17.09
C VAL A 173 13.50 -6.31 18.54
N ARG A 174 13.92 -5.29 19.28
CA ARG A 174 14.31 -5.45 20.70
C ARG A 174 13.14 -5.86 21.62
N ARG A 175 11.90 -5.61 21.21
CA ARG A 175 10.73 -6.08 21.97
C ARG A 175 10.45 -7.58 21.80
N GLN A 176 11.04 -8.20 20.77
CA GLN A 176 10.82 -9.61 20.44
C GLN A 176 12.14 -10.34 20.11
N PRO A 177 13.01 -10.49 21.10
CA PRO A 177 14.35 -11.05 20.89
C PRO A 177 14.36 -12.53 20.56
N VAL A 178 13.23 -13.23 20.74
CA VAL A 178 13.11 -14.69 20.57
C VAL A 178 12.50 -15.11 19.23
N SER A 179 12.16 -14.15 18.36
CA SER A 179 11.55 -14.44 17.07
C SER A 179 12.29 -13.75 15.91
N VAL A 180 12.31 -14.41 14.77
CA VAL A 180 12.79 -13.86 13.50
C VAL A 180 11.63 -13.28 12.69
N SER A 181 11.88 -12.26 11.91
CA SER A 181 10.86 -11.57 11.14
C SER A 181 11.09 -11.70 9.64
N LYS A 182 9.98 -11.76 8.88
CA LYS A 182 9.97 -11.64 7.43
C LYS A 182 10.66 -10.36 6.95
N VAL A 183 10.65 -9.29 7.75
CA VAL A 183 11.33 -8.02 7.47
C VAL A 183 12.83 -8.20 7.23
N PHE A 184 13.43 -9.18 7.91
CA PHE A 184 14.82 -9.59 7.74
C PHE A 184 14.97 -10.92 6.97
N ARG A 185 13.94 -11.29 6.19
CA ARG A 185 13.93 -12.56 5.43
C ARG A 185 14.15 -13.78 6.31
N PHE A 186 13.69 -13.73 7.55
CA PHE A 186 13.89 -14.72 8.60
C PHE A 186 15.37 -15.01 8.94
N ASP A 187 16.28 -14.10 8.57
CA ASP A 187 17.67 -14.17 8.96
C ASP A 187 17.85 -13.82 10.45
N THR A 188 18.79 -14.53 11.11
CA THR A 188 19.10 -14.35 12.53
C THR A 188 20.16 -13.27 12.76
N ASN A 189 20.05 -12.13 12.08
CA ASN A 189 20.94 -10.99 12.25
C ASN A 189 21.00 -10.55 13.71
N THR A 190 22.10 -10.84 14.37
CA THR A 190 22.23 -10.74 15.82
C THR A 190 22.63 -9.35 16.30
N THR A 191 23.30 -8.55 15.45
CA THR A 191 23.79 -7.22 15.83
C THR A 191 22.91 -6.10 15.26
N VAL A 192 22.88 -4.94 15.94
CA VAL A 192 22.24 -3.74 15.40
C VAL A 192 22.84 -3.35 14.04
N TYR A 193 24.13 -3.54 13.85
CA TYR A 193 24.85 -3.20 12.62
C TYR A 193 24.35 -4.04 11.44
N SER A 194 24.33 -5.38 11.59
CA SER A 194 23.86 -6.28 10.52
C SER A 194 22.37 -6.07 10.20
N ARG A 195 21.54 -5.76 11.19
CA ARG A 195 20.13 -5.44 10.96
C ARG A 195 19.96 -4.14 10.18
N ILE A 196 20.72 -3.10 10.53
CA ILE A 196 20.66 -1.81 9.81
C ILE A 196 21.14 -1.98 8.37
N GLU A 197 22.20 -2.72 8.13
CA GLU A 197 22.67 -3.03 6.78
C GLU A 197 21.61 -3.78 5.97
N ALA A 198 21.01 -4.82 6.54
CA ALA A 198 19.92 -5.57 5.87
C ALA A 198 18.71 -4.69 5.54
N LEU A 199 18.32 -3.76 6.44
CA LEU A 199 17.21 -2.84 6.20
C LEU A 199 17.52 -1.82 5.11
N THR A 200 18.77 -1.31 5.05
CA THR A 200 19.19 -0.23 4.14
C THR A 200 19.78 -0.73 2.82
N ASP A 201 20.01 -2.04 2.68
CA ASP A 201 20.33 -2.66 1.38
C ASP A 201 19.30 -2.23 0.33
N PRO A 202 19.68 -2.00 -0.94
CA PRO A 202 18.72 -1.64 -2.02
C PRO A 202 17.51 -2.58 -2.16
N ARG A 203 17.65 -3.85 -1.76
CA ARG A 203 16.57 -4.84 -1.72
C ARG A 203 15.94 -4.98 -0.34
N GLY A 204 16.46 -4.28 0.66
CA GLY A 204 15.92 -4.21 2.02
C GLY A 204 14.67 -3.34 2.08
N MET A 205 13.91 -3.50 3.16
CA MET A 205 12.62 -2.80 3.32
C MET A 205 12.76 -1.29 3.27
N VAL A 206 13.78 -0.73 3.92
CA VAL A 206 14.01 0.72 4.01
C VAL A 206 14.75 1.22 2.77
N GLY A 207 15.81 0.52 2.33
CA GLY A 207 16.61 0.93 1.19
C GLY A 207 15.80 0.98 -0.10
N PHE A 208 15.01 -0.07 -0.39
CA PHE A 208 14.10 -0.07 -1.55
C PHE A 208 13.09 1.08 -1.47
N ALA A 209 12.41 1.23 -0.33
CA ALA A 209 11.39 2.28 -0.16
C ALA A 209 11.98 3.69 -0.33
N PHE A 210 13.19 3.90 0.18
CA PHE A 210 13.91 5.17 0.04
C PHE A 210 14.24 5.47 -1.43
N GLN A 211 14.82 4.50 -2.15
CA GLN A 211 15.15 4.65 -3.56
C GLN A 211 13.91 4.87 -4.42
N ALA A 212 12.84 4.09 -4.20
CA ALA A 212 11.58 4.25 -4.90
C ALA A 212 10.94 5.63 -4.66
N THR A 213 10.98 6.14 -3.43
CA THR A 213 10.47 7.48 -3.10
C THR A 213 11.34 8.57 -3.74
N LYS A 214 12.65 8.39 -3.76
CA LYS A 214 13.59 9.31 -4.41
C LYS A 214 13.41 9.34 -5.93
N ASP A 215 13.25 8.17 -6.55
CA ASP A 215 12.97 8.04 -7.97
C ASP A 215 11.65 8.71 -8.35
N ALA A 216 10.58 8.48 -7.57
CA ALA A 216 9.30 9.17 -7.76
C ALA A 216 9.43 10.70 -7.65
N PHE A 217 10.19 11.20 -6.67
CA PHE A 217 10.35 12.62 -6.40
C PHE A 217 11.04 13.38 -7.54
N TYR A 218 12.07 12.77 -8.14
CA TYR A 218 12.80 13.35 -9.28
C TYR A 218 12.19 12.96 -10.64
N GLY A 219 11.24 12.04 -10.65
CA GLY A 219 10.66 11.49 -11.86
C GLY A 219 9.71 12.47 -12.58
N GLN A 220 9.55 12.28 -13.87
CA GLN A 220 8.69 13.11 -14.72
C GLN A 220 7.19 13.05 -14.36
N TYR A 221 6.76 12.02 -13.62
CA TYR A 221 5.37 11.85 -13.16
C TYR A 221 5.12 12.47 -11.78
N ALA A 222 6.11 13.11 -11.16
CA ALA A 222 5.95 13.77 -9.86
C ALA A 222 5.02 14.99 -9.91
N PRO A 223 5.13 15.92 -10.89
CA PRO A 223 4.31 17.12 -10.91
C PRO A 223 2.82 16.80 -10.92
N GLY A 224 2.11 17.29 -9.90
CA GLY A 224 0.67 17.12 -9.77
C GLY A 224 0.18 15.70 -9.37
N HIS A 225 1.06 14.69 -9.35
CA HIS A 225 0.70 13.31 -9.00
C HIS A 225 1.31 12.80 -7.69
N LEU A 226 2.38 13.44 -7.18
CA LEU A 226 3.06 13.07 -5.95
C LEU A 226 2.94 14.18 -4.90
N LEU A 227 2.64 13.79 -3.66
CA LEU A 227 2.77 14.60 -2.46
C LEU A 227 3.65 13.86 -1.45
N LEU A 228 4.63 14.54 -0.87
CA LEU A 228 5.36 14.02 0.28
C LEU A 228 4.72 14.52 1.57
N LEU A 229 4.24 13.58 2.39
CA LEU A 229 3.70 13.84 3.72
C LEU A 229 4.74 13.47 4.76
N THR A 230 5.26 14.48 5.48
CA THR A 230 6.23 14.21 6.54
C THR A 230 5.52 13.70 7.80
N HIS A 231 6.13 12.73 8.46
CA HIS A 231 5.63 12.24 9.75
C HIS A 231 5.52 13.37 10.77
N GLU A 232 6.47 14.29 10.76
CA GLU A 232 6.55 15.43 11.67
C GLU A 232 5.35 16.36 11.52
N SER A 233 4.95 16.71 10.31
CA SER A 233 3.77 17.54 10.04
C SER A 233 2.48 16.81 10.44
N LEU A 234 2.38 15.52 10.08
CA LEU A 234 1.20 14.71 10.40
C LEU A 234 0.95 14.62 11.91
N VAL A 235 2.01 14.56 12.75
CA VAL A 235 1.83 14.42 14.21
C VAL A 235 1.84 15.74 14.96
N ARG A 236 2.44 16.81 14.40
CA ARG A 236 2.50 18.13 15.07
C ARG A 236 1.32 19.02 14.72
N ASN A 237 0.86 18.94 13.49
CA ASN A 237 -0.28 19.72 13.02
C ASN A 237 -1.16 18.87 12.10
N PRO A 238 -1.85 17.84 12.64
CA PRO A 238 -2.59 16.89 11.84
C PRO A 238 -3.71 17.54 11.00
N SER A 239 -4.38 18.56 11.53
CA SER A 239 -5.44 19.26 10.78
C SER A 239 -4.88 19.95 9.53
N ALA A 240 -3.78 20.69 9.63
CA ALA A 240 -3.16 21.36 8.49
C ALA A 240 -2.62 20.34 7.47
N ALA A 241 -1.96 19.27 7.95
CA ALA A 241 -1.45 18.20 7.10
C ALA A 241 -2.59 17.51 6.32
N MET A 242 -3.70 17.18 6.99
CA MET A 242 -4.85 16.58 6.33
C MET A 242 -5.56 17.53 5.37
N ARG A 243 -5.67 18.84 5.68
CA ARG A 243 -6.21 19.82 4.72
C ARG A 243 -5.38 19.85 3.44
N ALA A 244 -4.06 19.82 3.53
CA ALA A 244 -3.18 19.76 2.36
C ALA A 244 -3.38 18.44 1.56
N VAL A 245 -3.56 17.31 2.24
CA VAL A 245 -3.90 16.04 1.60
C VAL A 245 -5.22 16.13 0.84
N TYR A 246 -6.29 16.66 1.46
CA TYR A 246 -7.60 16.81 0.82
C TYR A 246 -7.54 17.76 -0.39
N GLN A 247 -6.82 18.87 -0.27
CA GLN A 247 -6.60 19.79 -1.39
C GLN A 247 -5.87 19.08 -2.53
N PHE A 248 -4.86 18.29 -2.23
CA PHE A 248 -4.07 17.56 -3.23
C PHE A 248 -4.88 16.50 -3.98
N ILE A 249 -5.74 15.75 -3.27
CA ILE A 249 -6.59 14.72 -3.90
C ILE A 249 -7.86 15.30 -4.52
N GLY A 250 -8.15 16.60 -4.30
CA GLY A 250 -9.33 17.28 -4.85
C GLY A 250 -10.66 16.81 -4.24
N GLU A 251 -10.66 16.48 -2.94
CA GLU A 251 -11.87 16.07 -2.22
C GLU A 251 -12.32 17.13 -1.21
N PRO A 252 -13.64 17.25 -0.97
CA PRO A 252 -14.16 18.14 0.06
C PRO A 252 -13.64 17.79 1.45
N TRP A 253 -13.34 18.79 2.25
CA TRP A 253 -12.88 18.61 3.62
C TRP A 253 -13.89 17.83 4.46
N PHE A 254 -13.37 16.91 5.26
CA PHE A 254 -14.09 16.18 6.31
C PHE A 254 -13.42 16.47 7.65
N GLU A 255 -14.19 16.76 8.69
CA GLU A 255 -13.65 17.03 10.02
C GLU A 255 -13.23 15.73 10.69
N HIS A 256 -11.94 15.64 11.04
CA HIS A 256 -11.34 14.44 11.64
C HIS A 256 -11.19 14.59 13.15
N ASP A 257 -11.38 13.49 13.88
CA ASP A 257 -11.04 13.39 15.29
C ASP A 257 -9.59 12.87 15.42
N PHE A 258 -8.69 13.70 15.93
CA PHE A 258 -7.29 13.36 16.14
C PHE A 258 -6.99 12.88 17.56
N GLU A 259 -7.98 12.90 18.45
CA GLU A 259 -7.87 12.44 19.84
C GLU A 259 -8.27 10.95 19.98
N HIS A 260 -9.08 10.40 19.04
CA HIS A 260 -9.60 9.04 19.12
C HIS A 260 -9.40 8.28 17.82
N ILE A 261 -8.15 7.98 17.47
CA ILE A 261 -7.82 7.17 16.31
C ILE A 261 -7.99 5.70 16.66
N ALA A 262 -8.82 4.98 15.89
CA ALA A 262 -9.00 3.54 15.99
C ALA A 262 -8.43 2.83 14.78
N TYR A 263 -7.52 1.89 15.00
CA TYR A 263 -6.96 1.04 13.95
C TYR A 263 -6.40 -0.25 14.57
N ASN A 264 -6.70 -1.39 13.97
CA ASN A 264 -6.17 -2.69 14.40
C ASN A 264 -5.49 -3.41 13.24
N ALA A 265 -4.26 -3.85 13.47
CA ALA A 265 -3.44 -4.62 12.52
C ALA A 265 -2.74 -5.80 13.20
N ASP A 266 -3.14 -6.17 14.41
CA ASP A 266 -2.42 -7.12 15.27
C ASP A 266 -2.26 -8.50 14.61
N GLU A 267 -3.30 -8.99 13.93
CA GLU A 267 -3.25 -10.28 13.24
C GLU A 267 -2.24 -10.27 12.09
N PHE A 268 -2.23 -9.19 11.30
CA PHE A 268 -1.26 -9.03 10.21
C PHE A 268 0.16 -8.93 10.74
N ASP A 269 0.38 -8.12 11.77
CA ASP A 269 1.69 -7.91 12.40
C ASP A 269 2.25 -9.23 12.98
N ALA A 270 1.37 -10.04 13.57
CA ALA A 270 1.73 -11.37 14.05
C ALA A 270 2.17 -12.31 12.91
N ARG A 271 1.46 -12.31 11.78
CA ARG A 271 1.79 -13.13 10.60
C ARG A 271 3.13 -12.75 9.95
N VAL A 272 3.50 -11.47 9.97
CA VAL A 272 4.82 -11.03 9.46
C VAL A 272 5.93 -11.18 10.48
N GLY A 273 5.62 -11.67 11.69
CA GLY A 273 6.59 -11.88 12.76
C GLY A 273 7.15 -10.58 13.35
N MET A 274 6.35 -9.49 13.31
CA MET A 274 6.75 -8.19 13.87
C MET A 274 5.54 -7.48 14.52
N PRO A 275 5.05 -7.97 15.67
CA PRO A 275 3.97 -7.34 16.40
C PRO A 275 4.26 -5.87 16.72
N GLY A 276 3.26 -5.01 16.47
CA GLY A 276 3.36 -3.59 16.65
C GLY A 276 3.96 -2.82 15.46
N LEU A 277 4.20 -3.49 14.32
CA LEU A 277 4.68 -2.83 13.10
C LEU A 277 3.70 -1.76 12.61
N HIS A 278 2.40 -2.03 12.69
CA HIS A 278 1.32 -1.14 12.23
C HIS A 278 0.46 -0.57 13.37
N THR A 279 0.92 -0.68 14.63
CA THR A 279 0.20 -0.08 15.76
C THR A 279 0.07 1.43 15.59
N VAL A 280 -1.16 1.92 15.67
CA VAL A 280 -1.51 3.35 15.73
C VAL A 280 -1.89 3.71 17.16
N ARG A 281 -1.47 4.88 17.62
CA ARG A 281 -1.89 5.41 18.93
C ARG A 281 -3.26 6.05 18.83
N PRO A 282 -4.06 6.01 19.91
CA PRO A 282 -5.37 6.66 19.92
C PRO A 282 -5.30 8.16 19.66
N LYS A 283 -4.28 8.83 20.16
CA LYS A 283 -4.08 10.28 19.99
C LYS A 283 -2.94 10.57 19.02
N VAL A 284 -3.17 11.54 18.13
CA VAL A 284 -2.15 12.06 17.21
C VAL A 284 -1.35 13.13 17.93
N GLU A 285 -0.14 12.80 18.33
CA GLU A 285 0.77 13.72 19.01
C GLU A 285 2.24 13.39 18.74
N PRO A 286 3.12 14.39 18.75
CA PRO A 286 4.55 14.17 18.66
C PRO A 286 5.08 13.45 19.89
N ILE A 287 6.08 12.60 19.70
CA ILE A 287 6.73 11.87 20.78
C ILE A 287 8.19 12.26 20.79
N GLU A 288 8.59 12.88 21.88
CA GLU A 288 10.00 13.10 22.16
C GLU A 288 10.63 11.83 22.71
N ARG A 289 11.73 11.43 22.13
CA ARG A 289 12.48 10.25 22.56
C ARG A 289 13.95 10.34 22.20
N THR A 290 14.78 9.70 23.01
CA THR A 290 16.20 9.51 22.68
C THR A 290 16.36 8.28 21.78
N SER A 291 17.22 8.35 20.79
CA SER A 291 17.53 7.20 19.92
C SER A 291 18.21 6.08 20.71
N ILE A 292 17.87 4.84 20.35
CA ILE A 292 18.53 3.62 20.85
C ILE A 292 19.62 3.10 19.90
N LEU A 293 19.79 3.75 18.75
CA LEU A 293 20.86 3.41 17.82
C LEU A 293 22.21 3.94 18.32
N PRO A 294 23.32 3.26 17.99
CA PRO A 294 24.66 3.81 18.14
C PRO A 294 24.76 5.18 17.44
N ARG A 295 25.51 6.11 18.05
CA ARG A 295 25.61 7.50 17.57
C ARG A 295 26.08 7.60 16.13
N GLU A 296 27.06 6.77 15.76
CA GLU A 296 27.62 6.70 14.40
C GLU A 296 26.59 6.22 13.37
N ILE A 297 25.73 5.24 13.72
CA ILE A 297 24.64 4.80 12.85
C ILE A 297 23.61 5.92 12.71
N PHE A 298 23.16 6.49 13.82
CA PHE A 298 22.18 7.57 13.79
C PHE A 298 22.68 8.76 12.95
N GLY A 299 23.94 9.16 13.16
CA GLY A 299 24.57 10.25 12.41
C GLY A 299 24.71 9.98 10.92
N ARG A 300 25.05 8.73 10.53
CA ARG A 300 25.17 8.32 9.13
C ARG A 300 23.88 8.58 8.33
N PHE A 301 22.73 8.38 8.91
CA PHE A 301 21.43 8.50 8.23
C PHE A 301 20.67 9.80 8.56
N ALA A 302 21.22 10.67 9.38
CA ALA A 302 20.54 11.89 9.83
C ALA A 302 20.29 12.89 8.69
N ASN A 303 21.16 12.92 7.68
CA ASN A 303 21.16 13.91 6.59
C ASN A 303 20.67 13.34 5.25
N GLU A 304 20.12 12.12 5.24
CA GLU A 304 19.68 11.45 3.99
C GLU A 304 18.30 11.92 3.49
N SER A 305 17.73 12.94 4.12
CA SER A 305 16.38 13.43 3.79
C SER A 305 16.42 14.40 2.60
N PHE A 306 16.48 13.86 1.37
CA PHE A 306 16.60 14.64 0.12
C PHE A 306 15.47 15.67 -0.06
N TRP A 307 14.29 15.42 0.51
CA TRP A 307 13.13 16.30 0.45
C TRP A 307 13.23 17.53 1.35
N MET A 308 14.20 17.58 2.27
CA MET A 308 14.38 18.73 3.18
C MET A 308 15.19 19.87 2.55
N ASP A 309 15.92 19.61 1.48
CA ASP A 309 16.63 20.65 0.74
C ASP A 309 15.74 21.18 -0.39
N PRO A 310 15.30 22.45 -0.32
CA PRO A 310 14.45 23.06 -1.36
C PRO A 310 15.08 23.02 -2.76
N ASN A 311 16.41 23.05 -2.87
CA ASN A 311 17.11 23.01 -4.15
C ASN A 311 16.94 21.66 -4.86
N ASN A 312 16.63 20.60 -4.13
CA ASN A 312 16.34 19.28 -4.69
C ASN A 312 14.94 19.16 -5.30
N ASN A 313 14.03 20.08 -4.98
CA ASN A 313 12.62 20.00 -5.40
C ASN A 313 12.37 20.67 -6.75
N VAL A 314 13.05 20.21 -7.79
CA VAL A 314 12.96 20.76 -9.17
C VAL A 314 11.56 20.58 -9.74
N SER A 315 10.89 19.50 -9.40
CA SER A 315 9.53 19.15 -9.87
C SER A 315 8.41 19.83 -9.07
N GLN A 316 8.74 20.70 -8.12
CA GLN A 316 7.77 21.41 -7.27
C GLN A 316 6.76 20.46 -6.59
N VAL A 317 7.21 19.30 -6.16
CA VAL A 317 6.40 18.34 -5.40
C VAL A 317 5.94 18.99 -4.10
N PRO A 318 4.64 19.01 -3.77
CA PRO A 318 4.18 19.47 -2.47
C PRO A 318 4.81 18.64 -1.34
N ILE A 319 5.40 19.31 -0.35
CA ILE A 319 5.99 18.70 0.84
C ILE A 319 5.24 19.29 2.04
N VAL A 320 4.56 18.44 2.79
CA VAL A 320 3.71 18.80 3.91
C VAL A 320 4.30 18.31 5.23
#